data_663a5557031e539e8616795522ca6f6c
#
_entry.id   663a5557031e539e8616795522ca6f6c
#
_cell.length_a   1.000
_cell.length_b   1.000
_cell.length_c   1.000
_cell.angle_alpha   90.00
_cell.angle_beta   90.00
_cell.angle_gamma   90.00
#
_symmetry.space_group_name_H-M   'P 1'
#
loop_
_entity.id
_entity.type
_entity.pdbx_description
1 polymer ?
#
loop_
_entity_poly.entity_id
_entity_poly.type
_entity_poly.pdbx_seq_one_letter_code
_entity_poly.pdbx_strand_id
1 'polypeptide(L)'
;MKPSGHLTEPSGHPISIVRIERVYYVTGALFTLATSIIWGVNTLFLLDAGLGIFGVMLVNATFSAGQIVFEVPTGVVADTLGRRVSFLLGIGALMVATLGYVGSAVFGWGMTGFILASILLGFGFTCQTGAVDAWLVDALDSTEYLGSKDRVFARSGIFNGASMLVGTLGGGLLGQAGLAVPYLVRTGLLLGAFVVTMVFMRDIGFQPRPLRVSRFGEESRKIFSAGITHGWRHPVIRPLLFASLVNGLLIWYLFYASQPYALELLGRGRLVWVAGLITALFALSGVAGNALVGRISHSRLGSRPASVLVASTAGMALSAVGLGVTGLLAPGGGHIAAFAVVVVLLAGFGSLSGIAGPVRQAYINEHIPSAQRATVLSFDSFFADVGAVGGQLGLGAVAQTATKALAYTIGGIVYFAAAPLYRLAGKASDKDLTLTPDSRG
;
A
#
# COMPACT_ATOMS: atom_id res chain seq x y z
N MET A 1 -9.86 17.13 41.28
CA MET A 1 -8.55 16.45 41.31
C MET A 1 -8.78 14.96 41.13
N LYS A 2 -8.53 14.42 39.91
CA LYS A 2 -8.44 12.98 39.70
C LYS A 2 -7.02 12.55 40.09
N PRO A 3 -6.82 11.44 40.81
CA PRO A 3 -5.47 11.00 41.17
C PRO A 3 -4.72 10.67 39.88
N SER A 4 -3.54 11.25 39.69
CA SER A 4 -2.58 10.92 38.66
C SER A 4 -2.03 9.52 38.94
N GLY A 5 -2.78 8.51 38.46
CA GLY A 5 -2.30 7.14 38.48
C GLY A 5 -1.20 6.99 37.43
N HIS A 6 0.06 7.11 37.82
CA HIS A 6 1.18 6.71 37.00
C HIS A 6 1.01 5.23 36.65
N LEU A 7 0.81 4.92 35.37
CA LEU A 7 0.80 3.55 34.89
C LEU A 7 2.21 2.97 35.13
N THR A 8 2.30 1.99 36.02
CA THR A 8 3.56 1.34 36.40
C THR A 8 3.72 0.01 35.68
N GLU A 9 4.95 -0.37 35.40
CA GLU A 9 5.28 -1.74 34.99
C GLU A 9 4.95 -2.71 36.16
N PRO A 10 4.89 -4.05 35.92
CA PRO A 10 4.79 -5.03 36.99
C PRO A 10 5.95 -4.93 38.02
N SER A 11 7.05 -4.25 37.63
CA SER A 11 8.20 -3.89 38.48
C SER A 11 7.99 -2.61 39.29
N GLY A 12 6.82 -1.95 39.19
CA GLY A 12 6.53 -0.68 39.89
C GLY A 12 7.16 0.59 39.30
N HIS A 13 7.86 0.49 38.15
CA HIS A 13 8.49 1.63 37.48
C HIS A 13 7.53 2.30 36.49
N PRO A 14 7.57 3.64 36.33
CA PRO A 14 6.76 4.35 35.34
C PRO A 14 7.17 3.91 33.92
N ILE A 15 6.18 3.68 33.05
CA ILE A 15 6.45 3.26 31.67
C ILE A 15 7.19 4.38 30.94
N SER A 16 8.41 4.08 30.48
CA SER A 16 9.25 5.05 29.79
C SER A 16 8.76 5.32 28.37
N ILE A 17 8.55 6.59 28.00
CA ILE A 17 8.26 7.04 26.63
C ILE A 17 9.25 6.47 25.63
N VAL A 18 10.55 6.44 25.97
CA VAL A 18 11.61 5.87 25.13
C VAL A 18 11.36 4.39 24.82
N ARG A 19 10.78 3.64 25.76
CA ARG A 19 10.44 2.22 25.55
C ARG A 19 9.25 2.08 24.57
N ILE A 20 8.22 2.93 24.70
CA ILE A 20 7.08 2.96 23.79
C ILE A 20 7.56 3.24 22.35
N GLU A 21 8.37 4.30 22.17
CA GLU A 21 8.94 4.64 20.87
C GLU A 21 9.79 3.50 20.28
N ARG A 22 10.68 2.87 21.10
CA ARG A 22 11.52 1.75 20.64
C ARG A 22 10.69 0.55 20.20
N VAL A 23 9.67 0.17 20.98
CA VAL A 23 8.77 -0.93 20.61
C VAL A 23 8.08 -0.63 19.28
N TYR A 24 7.58 0.60 19.09
CA TYR A 24 6.96 1.03 17.87
C TYR A 24 7.90 0.95 16.66
N TYR A 25 9.13 1.49 16.79
CA TYR A 25 10.12 1.46 15.70
C TYR A 25 10.56 0.05 15.34
N VAL A 26 10.88 -0.77 16.35
CA VAL A 26 11.35 -2.15 16.12
C VAL A 26 10.25 -3.01 15.50
N THR A 27 9.03 -2.91 16.02
CA THR A 27 7.88 -3.68 15.51
C THR A 27 7.55 -3.28 14.08
N GLY A 28 7.49 -1.97 13.79
CA GLY A 28 7.25 -1.45 12.45
C GLY A 28 8.36 -1.82 11.46
N ALA A 29 9.62 -1.69 11.86
CA ALA A 29 10.76 -2.03 11.03
C ALA A 29 10.83 -3.54 10.70
N LEU A 30 10.63 -4.42 11.71
CA LEU A 30 10.58 -5.87 11.50
C LEU A 30 9.41 -6.28 10.60
N PHE A 31 8.24 -5.70 10.82
CA PHE A 31 7.07 -5.96 9.98
C PHE A 31 7.30 -5.53 8.53
N THR A 32 7.83 -4.32 8.33
CA THR A 32 8.14 -3.80 6.99
C THR A 32 9.21 -4.64 6.30
N LEU A 33 10.25 -5.04 7.02
CA LEU A 33 11.29 -5.93 6.50
C LEU A 33 10.69 -7.28 6.08
N ALA A 34 9.87 -7.88 6.94
CA ALA A 34 9.21 -9.17 6.66
C ALA A 34 8.25 -9.08 5.46
N THR A 35 7.53 -7.99 5.29
CA THR A 35 6.59 -7.85 4.16
C THR A 35 7.31 -7.56 2.85
N SER A 36 8.33 -6.70 2.86
CA SER A 36 9.03 -6.26 1.66
C SER A 36 10.00 -7.30 1.08
N ILE A 37 10.45 -8.27 1.87
CA ILE A 37 11.41 -9.29 1.42
C ILE A 37 10.87 -10.15 0.27
N ILE A 38 9.56 -10.30 0.14
CA ILE A 38 8.94 -11.05 -0.96
C ILE A 38 8.49 -10.15 -2.14
N TRP A 39 8.51 -8.83 -1.99
CA TRP A 39 7.95 -7.94 -3.02
C TRP A 39 8.64 -8.07 -4.39
N GLY A 40 9.96 -8.23 -4.40
CA GLY A 40 10.74 -8.40 -5.62
C GLY A 40 10.66 -9.80 -6.24
N VAL A 41 10.11 -10.80 -5.53
CA VAL A 41 10.14 -12.21 -5.98
C VAL A 41 8.76 -12.86 -6.04
N ASN A 42 7.71 -12.23 -5.49
CA ASN A 42 6.38 -12.83 -5.39
C ASN A 42 5.83 -13.31 -6.72
N THR A 43 5.89 -12.49 -7.76
CA THR A 43 5.42 -12.86 -9.09
C THR A 43 6.24 -14.01 -9.68
N LEU A 44 7.56 -13.97 -9.52
CA LEU A 44 8.46 -15.02 -10.01
C LEU A 44 8.20 -16.35 -9.30
N PHE A 45 7.98 -16.31 -7.98
CA PHE A 45 7.64 -17.50 -7.19
C PHE A 45 6.34 -18.17 -7.66
N LEU A 46 5.30 -17.37 -7.92
CA LEU A 46 4.01 -17.87 -8.37
C LEU A 46 4.09 -18.43 -9.80
N LEU A 47 4.88 -17.80 -10.68
CA LEU A 47 5.16 -18.32 -12.03
C LEU A 47 5.94 -19.63 -12.00
N ASP A 48 6.96 -19.73 -11.14
CA ASP A 48 7.77 -20.93 -10.93
C ASP A 48 6.93 -22.10 -10.37
N ALA A 49 5.94 -21.78 -9.53
CA ALA A 49 4.96 -22.74 -9.02
C ALA A 49 3.93 -23.19 -10.08
N GLY A 50 4.09 -22.80 -11.34
CA GLY A 50 3.28 -23.25 -12.48
C GLY A 50 2.04 -22.42 -12.79
N LEU A 51 1.84 -21.25 -12.13
CA LEU A 51 0.74 -20.38 -12.49
C LEU A 51 1.09 -19.56 -13.75
N GLY A 52 0.10 -19.36 -14.64
CA GLY A 52 0.23 -18.34 -15.69
C GLY A 52 0.10 -16.94 -15.14
N ILE A 53 0.46 -15.90 -15.93
CA ILE A 53 0.42 -14.51 -15.46
C ILE A 53 -0.98 -14.08 -15.01
N PHE A 54 -2.05 -14.57 -15.63
CA PHE A 54 -3.42 -14.33 -15.15
C PHE A 54 -3.65 -14.94 -13.77
N GLY A 55 -3.17 -16.16 -13.53
CA GLY A 55 -3.24 -16.83 -12.23
C GLY A 55 -2.51 -16.06 -11.14
N VAL A 56 -1.33 -15.54 -11.45
CA VAL A 56 -0.57 -14.65 -10.55
C VAL A 56 -1.39 -13.42 -10.20
N MET A 57 -1.99 -12.77 -11.20
CA MET A 57 -2.83 -11.57 -10.97
C MET A 57 -4.09 -11.91 -10.19
N LEU A 58 -4.73 -13.07 -10.44
CA LEU A 58 -5.90 -13.52 -9.69
C LEU A 58 -5.56 -13.76 -8.20
N VAL A 59 -4.44 -14.40 -7.91
CA VAL A 59 -3.96 -14.61 -6.53
C VAL A 59 -3.72 -13.30 -5.81
N ASN A 60 -3.07 -12.32 -6.46
CA ASN A 60 -2.84 -11.00 -5.88
C ASN A 60 -4.14 -10.17 -5.80
N ALA A 61 -5.05 -10.29 -6.77
CA ALA A 61 -6.38 -9.66 -6.71
C ALA A 61 -7.21 -10.21 -5.54
N THR A 62 -7.08 -11.52 -5.24
CA THR A 62 -7.73 -12.13 -4.07
C THR A 62 -7.19 -11.56 -2.75
N PHE A 63 -5.88 -11.29 -2.66
CA PHE A 63 -5.31 -10.57 -1.52
C PHE A 63 -5.93 -9.18 -1.37
N SER A 64 -6.01 -8.39 -2.44
CA SER A 64 -6.62 -7.06 -2.41
C SER A 64 -8.11 -7.11 -2.07
N ALA A 65 -8.85 -8.07 -2.62
CA ALA A 65 -10.25 -8.29 -2.29
C ALA A 65 -10.43 -8.69 -0.81
N GLY A 66 -9.52 -9.52 -0.28
CA GLY A 66 -9.47 -9.87 1.14
C GLY A 66 -9.30 -8.63 2.03
N GLN A 67 -8.42 -7.69 1.64
CA GLN A 67 -8.25 -6.44 2.38
C GLN A 67 -9.57 -5.65 2.43
N ILE A 68 -10.26 -5.48 1.30
CA ILE A 68 -11.56 -4.79 1.23
C ILE A 68 -12.57 -5.42 2.21
N VAL A 69 -12.67 -6.75 2.19
CA VAL A 69 -13.67 -7.48 3.00
C VAL A 69 -13.34 -7.42 4.49
N PHE A 70 -12.08 -7.54 4.86
CA PHE A 70 -11.67 -7.67 6.26
C PHE A 70 -11.34 -6.34 6.95
N GLU A 71 -11.21 -5.22 6.23
CA GLU A 71 -10.80 -3.93 6.82
C GLU A 71 -11.72 -3.48 7.96
N VAL A 72 -13.04 -3.52 7.75
CA VAL A 72 -14.01 -3.15 8.80
C VAL A 72 -14.08 -4.17 9.94
N PRO A 73 -14.19 -5.49 9.68
CA PRO A 73 -14.15 -6.51 10.72
C PRO A 73 -12.91 -6.43 11.62
N THR A 74 -11.73 -6.30 11.04
CA THR A 74 -10.47 -6.26 11.82
C THR A 74 -10.31 -4.97 12.61
N GLY A 75 -10.81 -3.84 12.09
CA GLY A 75 -10.89 -2.59 12.84
C GLY A 75 -11.73 -2.73 14.11
N VAL A 76 -12.91 -3.40 14.02
CA VAL A 76 -13.73 -3.68 15.19
C VAL A 76 -13.01 -4.62 16.18
N VAL A 77 -12.29 -5.63 15.68
CA VAL A 77 -11.46 -6.51 16.54
C VAL A 77 -10.42 -5.69 17.30
N ALA A 78 -9.70 -4.79 16.62
CA ALA A 78 -8.70 -3.93 17.25
C ALA A 78 -9.30 -3.00 18.32
N ASP A 79 -10.52 -2.47 18.11
CA ASP A 79 -11.23 -1.60 19.05
C ASP A 79 -11.83 -2.34 20.25
N THR A 80 -12.06 -3.66 20.15
CA THR A 80 -12.72 -4.45 21.19
C THR A 80 -11.77 -5.32 21.99
N LEU A 81 -10.85 -6.02 21.32
CA LEU A 81 -9.90 -6.96 21.95
C LEU A 81 -8.56 -6.33 22.29
N GLY A 82 -8.27 -5.14 21.75
CA GLY A 82 -7.03 -4.43 21.95
C GLY A 82 -6.12 -4.41 20.72
N ARG A 83 -5.30 -3.37 20.63
CA ARG A 83 -4.39 -3.14 19.52
C ARG A 83 -3.33 -4.23 19.41
N ARG A 84 -2.78 -4.65 20.56
CA ARG A 84 -1.80 -5.73 20.66
C ARG A 84 -2.36 -7.06 20.16
N VAL A 85 -3.58 -7.41 20.58
CA VAL A 85 -4.22 -8.68 20.19
C VAL A 85 -4.48 -8.70 18.70
N SER A 86 -5.02 -7.61 18.13
CA SER A 86 -5.23 -7.48 16.68
C SER A 86 -3.92 -7.67 15.91
N PHE A 87 -2.85 -7.02 16.34
CA PHE A 87 -1.55 -7.12 15.68
C PHE A 87 -0.96 -8.53 15.75
N LEU A 88 -1.05 -9.22 16.92
CA LEU A 88 -0.60 -10.60 17.07
C LEU A 88 -1.40 -11.57 16.19
N LEU A 89 -2.72 -11.41 16.12
CA LEU A 89 -3.57 -12.19 15.21
C LEU A 89 -3.16 -11.95 13.74
N GLY A 90 -2.90 -10.69 13.39
CA GLY A 90 -2.42 -10.32 12.06
C GLY A 90 -1.11 -11.01 11.70
N ILE A 91 -0.08 -10.90 12.55
CA ILE A 91 1.21 -11.56 12.31
C ILE A 91 1.06 -13.08 12.24
N GLY A 92 0.28 -13.69 13.14
CA GLY A 92 0.01 -15.12 13.12
C GLY A 92 -0.63 -15.58 11.82
N ALA A 93 -1.66 -14.85 11.36
CA ALA A 93 -2.31 -15.12 10.08
C ALA A 93 -1.34 -14.98 8.89
N LEU A 94 -0.48 -13.93 8.89
CA LEU A 94 0.54 -13.73 7.86
C LEU A 94 1.59 -14.86 7.84
N MET A 95 1.99 -15.37 9.01
CA MET A 95 2.91 -16.52 9.09
C MET A 95 2.27 -17.77 8.47
N VAL A 96 1.04 -18.11 8.89
CA VAL A 96 0.32 -19.29 8.36
C VAL A 96 0.09 -19.15 6.86
N ALA A 97 -0.33 -17.98 6.40
CA ALA A 97 -0.53 -17.70 4.98
C ALA A 97 0.78 -17.79 4.18
N THR A 98 1.89 -17.29 4.72
CA THR A 98 3.21 -17.39 4.08
C THR A 98 3.66 -18.85 3.94
N LEU A 99 3.48 -19.67 4.99
CA LEU A 99 3.71 -21.10 4.92
C LEU A 99 2.73 -21.81 3.97
N GLY A 100 1.48 -21.31 3.88
CA GLY A 100 0.50 -21.78 2.90
C GLY A 100 0.94 -21.54 1.44
N TYR A 101 1.60 -20.43 1.14
CA TYR A 101 2.22 -20.18 -0.18
C TYR A 101 3.32 -21.21 -0.47
N VAL A 102 4.24 -21.41 0.47
CA VAL A 102 5.31 -22.40 0.31
C VAL A 102 4.73 -23.81 0.20
N GLY A 103 3.77 -24.16 1.05
CA GLY A 103 3.07 -25.47 1.00
C GLY A 103 2.35 -25.67 -0.33
N SER A 104 1.69 -24.66 -0.89
CA SER A 104 1.02 -24.74 -2.18
C SER A 104 1.99 -25.05 -3.32
N ALA A 105 3.19 -24.47 -3.29
CA ALA A 105 4.22 -24.75 -4.26
C ALA A 105 4.84 -26.15 -4.08
N VAL A 106 5.14 -26.55 -2.84
CA VAL A 106 5.83 -27.81 -2.53
C VAL A 106 4.92 -29.02 -2.68
N PHE A 107 3.69 -28.93 -2.20
CA PHE A 107 2.72 -30.05 -2.21
C PHE A 107 1.79 -30.03 -3.41
N GLY A 108 1.91 -29.06 -4.30
CA GLY A 108 1.10 -28.98 -5.51
C GLY A 108 -0.39 -28.71 -5.26
N TRP A 109 -0.76 -27.91 -4.22
CA TRP A 109 -2.17 -27.56 -3.97
C TRP A 109 -2.77 -26.66 -5.06
N GLY A 110 -1.96 -26.24 -6.02
CA GLY A 110 -2.37 -25.48 -7.19
C GLY A 110 -2.97 -24.10 -6.84
N MET A 111 -3.79 -23.60 -7.74
CA MET A 111 -4.44 -22.29 -7.63
C MET A 111 -5.24 -22.13 -6.34
N THR A 112 -5.97 -23.16 -5.92
CA THR A 112 -6.83 -23.11 -4.72
C THR A 112 -6.03 -22.86 -3.45
N GLY A 113 -4.86 -23.49 -3.29
CA GLY A 113 -3.99 -23.27 -2.13
C GLY A 113 -3.49 -21.82 -2.06
N PHE A 114 -3.07 -21.25 -3.20
CA PHE A 114 -2.65 -19.85 -3.27
C PHE A 114 -3.79 -18.88 -3.00
N ILE A 115 -5.00 -19.12 -3.50
CA ILE A 115 -6.19 -18.30 -3.23
C ILE A 115 -6.52 -18.28 -1.73
N LEU A 116 -6.60 -19.47 -1.10
CA LEU A 116 -6.89 -19.56 0.35
C LEU A 116 -5.82 -18.85 1.19
N ALA A 117 -4.55 -19.04 0.86
CA ALA A 117 -3.47 -18.35 1.52
C ALA A 117 -3.53 -16.82 1.29
N SER A 118 -3.94 -16.35 0.09
CA SER A 118 -4.11 -14.92 -0.21
C SER A 118 -5.26 -14.28 0.57
N ILE A 119 -6.36 -14.97 0.76
CA ILE A 119 -7.47 -14.51 1.62
C ILE A 119 -6.95 -14.31 3.05
N LEU A 120 -6.19 -15.29 3.57
CA LEU A 120 -5.62 -15.21 4.91
C LEU A 120 -4.53 -14.12 5.01
N LEU A 121 -3.75 -13.89 3.94
CA LEU A 121 -2.84 -12.74 3.85
C LEU A 121 -3.58 -11.41 3.96
N GLY A 122 -4.70 -11.26 3.25
CA GLY A 122 -5.55 -10.06 3.30
C GLY A 122 -6.07 -9.80 4.71
N PHE A 123 -6.61 -10.84 5.36
CA PHE A 123 -7.03 -10.76 6.76
C PHE A 123 -5.89 -10.35 7.69
N GLY A 124 -4.73 -11.02 7.59
CA GLY A 124 -3.57 -10.71 8.45
C GLY A 124 -3.05 -9.29 8.26
N PHE A 125 -3.08 -8.79 7.02
CA PHE A 125 -2.63 -7.44 6.69
C PHE A 125 -3.57 -6.37 7.28
N THR A 126 -4.88 -6.56 7.18
CA THR A 126 -5.87 -5.61 7.74
C THR A 126 -5.90 -5.63 9.27
N CYS A 127 -5.58 -6.73 9.94
CA CYS A 127 -5.40 -6.75 11.40
C CYS A 127 -4.22 -5.87 11.86
N GLN A 128 -3.24 -5.64 11.00
CA GLN A 128 -2.04 -4.84 11.30
C GLN A 128 -2.24 -3.36 10.96
N THR A 129 -2.90 -3.06 9.81
CA THR A 129 -3.10 -1.69 9.35
C THR A 129 -3.83 -0.86 10.39
N GLY A 130 -3.25 0.28 10.78
CA GLY A 130 -3.81 1.20 11.78
C GLY A 130 -3.70 0.73 13.24
N ALA A 131 -3.58 -0.57 13.53
CA ALA A 131 -3.55 -1.06 14.92
C ALA A 131 -2.30 -0.58 15.67
N VAL A 132 -1.12 -0.62 15.04
CA VAL A 132 0.15 -0.21 15.66
C VAL A 132 0.24 1.29 15.81
N ASP A 133 -0.25 2.05 14.83
CA ASP A 133 -0.28 3.51 14.88
C ASP A 133 -1.26 4.01 15.95
N ALA A 134 -2.45 3.41 16.03
CA ALA A 134 -3.40 3.69 17.08
C ALA A 134 -2.86 3.33 18.47
N TRP A 135 -2.17 2.17 18.60
CA TRP A 135 -1.50 1.80 19.84
C TRP A 135 -0.47 2.85 20.29
N LEU A 136 0.34 3.36 19.36
CA LEU A 136 1.31 4.41 19.68
C LEU A 136 0.61 5.66 20.20
N VAL A 137 -0.45 6.10 19.52
CA VAL A 137 -1.20 7.30 19.91
C VAL A 137 -1.83 7.11 21.29
N ASP A 138 -2.52 5.98 21.52
CA ASP A 138 -3.14 5.66 22.82
C ASP A 138 -2.10 5.63 23.95
N ALA A 139 -0.92 5.01 23.71
CA ALA A 139 0.16 4.92 24.69
C ALA A 139 0.80 6.29 25.00
N LEU A 140 1.05 7.12 23.98
CA LEU A 140 1.61 8.46 24.18
C LEU A 140 0.62 9.40 24.89
N ASP A 141 -0.67 9.32 24.55
CA ASP A 141 -1.70 10.14 25.20
C ASP A 141 -1.87 9.77 26.67
N SER A 142 -1.80 8.50 27.01
CA SER A 142 -1.91 8.02 28.41
C SER A 142 -0.70 8.39 29.27
N THR A 143 0.45 8.68 28.66
CA THR A 143 1.69 9.11 29.36
C THR A 143 1.87 10.62 29.36
N GLU A 144 0.84 11.41 28.98
CA GLU A 144 0.89 12.88 28.88
C GLU A 144 2.10 13.37 28.07
N TYR A 145 2.36 12.72 26.94
CA TYR A 145 3.51 13.03 26.09
C TYR A 145 3.46 14.49 25.57
N LEU A 146 4.43 15.30 25.99
CA LEU A 146 4.53 16.72 25.60
C LEU A 146 5.29 16.94 24.28
N GLY A 147 5.84 15.88 23.67
CA GLY A 147 6.56 15.97 22.40
C GLY A 147 5.63 15.95 21.18
N SER A 148 6.21 16.16 20.00
CA SER A 148 5.46 16.05 18.73
C SER A 148 5.33 14.58 18.30
N LYS A 149 4.10 14.08 18.20
CA LYS A 149 3.79 12.76 17.63
C LYS A 149 4.27 12.65 16.17
N ASP A 150 4.19 13.76 15.42
CA ASP A 150 4.67 13.78 14.01
C ASP A 150 6.15 13.45 13.90
N ARG A 151 6.97 13.85 14.90
CA ARG A 151 8.39 13.48 14.94
C ARG A 151 8.59 11.98 15.14
N VAL A 152 7.75 11.34 15.95
CA VAL A 152 7.79 9.89 16.16
C VAL A 152 7.41 9.16 14.88
N PHE A 153 6.33 9.57 14.22
CA PHE A 153 5.91 9.03 12.92
C PHE A 153 6.98 9.25 11.83
N ALA A 154 7.57 10.44 11.75
CA ALA A 154 8.63 10.74 10.78
C ALA A 154 9.87 9.84 10.97
N ARG A 155 10.30 9.62 12.22
CA ARG A 155 11.41 8.69 12.52
C ARG A 155 11.06 7.26 12.15
N SER A 156 9.84 6.80 12.47
CA SER A 156 9.37 5.47 12.07
C SER A 156 9.38 5.32 10.54
N GLY A 157 8.97 6.35 9.81
CA GLY A 157 9.03 6.37 8.35
C GLY A 157 10.43 6.14 7.80
N ILE A 158 11.48 6.69 8.46
CA ILE A 158 12.88 6.45 8.06
C ILE A 158 13.26 4.99 8.29
N PHE A 159 12.94 4.42 9.47
CA PHE A 159 13.24 3.01 9.78
C PHE A 159 12.49 2.06 8.86
N ASN A 160 11.21 2.30 8.63
CA ASN A 160 10.39 1.51 7.73
C ASN A 160 10.90 1.60 6.27
N GLY A 161 11.28 2.80 5.80
CA GLY A 161 11.87 2.99 4.48
C GLY A 161 13.18 2.23 4.30
N ALA A 162 14.08 2.30 5.28
CA ALA A 162 15.33 1.54 5.26
C ALA A 162 15.06 0.02 5.27
N SER A 163 14.14 -0.45 6.13
CA SER A 163 13.73 -1.85 6.21
C SER A 163 13.11 -2.35 4.89
N MET A 164 12.30 -1.52 4.24
CA MET A 164 11.72 -1.82 2.94
C MET A 164 12.80 -2.03 1.86
N LEU A 165 13.79 -1.16 1.79
CA LEU A 165 14.89 -1.28 0.83
C LEU A 165 15.74 -2.52 1.09
N VAL A 166 16.12 -2.74 2.36
CA VAL A 166 16.89 -3.93 2.77
C VAL A 166 16.09 -5.20 2.47
N GLY A 167 14.79 -5.22 2.80
CA GLY A 167 13.92 -6.36 2.52
C GLY A 167 13.81 -6.64 1.02
N THR A 168 13.51 -5.64 0.22
CA THR A 168 13.30 -5.81 -1.22
C THR A 168 14.57 -6.27 -1.94
N LEU A 169 15.71 -5.66 -1.65
CA LEU A 169 17.02 -6.05 -2.23
C LEU A 169 17.45 -7.42 -1.70
N GLY A 170 17.36 -7.62 -0.38
CA GLY A 170 17.68 -8.89 0.28
C GLY A 170 16.82 -10.04 -0.24
N GLY A 171 15.53 -9.80 -0.46
CA GLY A 171 14.61 -10.78 -1.05
C GLY A 171 15.01 -11.20 -2.45
N GLY A 172 15.42 -10.26 -3.29
CA GLY A 172 15.96 -10.56 -4.62
C GLY A 172 17.24 -11.42 -4.57
N LEU A 173 18.16 -11.07 -3.66
CA LEU A 173 19.41 -11.84 -3.47
C LEU A 173 19.14 -13.25 -2.92
N LEU A 174 18.28 -13.35 -1.90
CA LEU A 174 17.88 -14.65 -1.33
C LEU A 174 17.13 -15.51 -2.34
N GLY A 175 16.30 -14.88 -3.18
CA GLY A 175 15.59 -15.54 -4.27
C GLY A 175 16.51 -16.17 -5.33
N GLN A 176 17.75 -15.72 -5.43
CA GLN A 176 18.77 -16.32 -6.29
C GLN A 176 19.18 -17.74 -5.80
N ALA A 177 19.13 -17.99 -4.51
CA ALA A 177 19.37 -19.31 -3.93
C ALA A 177 18.13 -20.23 -4.05
N GLY A 178 16.94 -19.66 -4.18
CA GLY A 178 15.66 -20.34 -4.37
C GLY A 178 14.51 -19.43 -4.06
N LEU A 179 13.45 -19.44 -4.89
CA LEU A 179 12.33 -18.52 -4.79
C LEU A 179 11.50 -18.69 -3.50
N ALA A 180 11.56 -19.88 -2.86
CA ALA A 180 10.93 -20.14 -1.58
C ALA A 180 11.74 -19.56 -0.37
N VAL A 181 13.05 -19.32 -0.54
CA VAL A 181 13.92 -18.86 0.56
C VAL A 181 13.45 -17.53 1.16
N PRO A 182 13.09 -16.48 0.38
CA PRO A 182 12.54 -15.25 0.92
C PRO A 182 11.29 -15.46 1.77
N TYR A 183 10.42 -16.40 1.42
CA TYR A 183 9.20 -16.72 2.19
C TYR A 183 9.53 -17.39 3.53
N LEU A 184 10.52 -18.27 3.58
CA LEU A 184 10.97 -18.88 4.83
C LEU A 184 11.63 -17.85 5.75
N VAL A 185 12.48 -16.96 5.20
CA VAL A 185 13.08 -15.84 5.96
C VAL A 185 11.99 -14.88 6.43
N ARG A 186 10.99 -14.56 5.60
CA ARG A 186 9.82 -13.79 6.01
C ARG A 186 9.12 -14.39 7.22
N THR A 187 8.91 -15.71 7.21
CA THR A 187 8.27 -16.41 8.33
C THR A 187 9.09 -16.25 9.62
N GLY A 188 10.41 -16.36 9.54
CA GLY A 188 11.30 -16.12 10.68
C GLY A 188 11.27 -14.67 11.19
N LEU A 189 11.23 -13.68 10.29
CA LEU A 189 11.10 -12.26 10.63
C LEU A 189 9.73 -11.95 11.27
N LEU A 190 8.65 -12.52 10.74
CA LEU A 190 7.31 -12.41 11.34
C LEU A 190 7.27 -13.06 12.73
N LEU A 191 7.92 -14.21 12.91
CA LEU A 191 8.05 -14.82 14.25
C LEU A 191 8.81 -13.91 15.20
N GLY A 192 9.88 -13.28 14.75
CA GLY A 192 10.62 -12.28 15.55
C GLY A 192 9.72 -11.09 15.93
N ALA A 193 8.95 -10.55 14.97
CA ALA A 193 7.99 -9.48 15.24
C ALA A 193 6.87 -9.92 16.21
N PHE A 194 6.39 -11.16 16.08
CA PHE A 194 5.41 -11.75 16.99
C PHE A 194 5.93 -11.81 18.42
N VAL A 195 7.16 -12.34 18.61
CA VAL A 195 7.80 -12.44 19.93
C VAL A 195 8.04 -11.05 20.53
N VAL A 196 8.58 -10.10 19.75
CA VAL A 196 8.78 -8.71 20.21
C VAL A 196 7.46 -8.10 20.67
N THR A 197 6.41 -8.25 19.86
CA THR A 197 5.08 -7.75 20.21
C THR A 197 4.52 -8.43 21.47
N MET A 198 4.65 -9.74 21.55
CA MET A 198 4.15 -10.52 22.68
C MET A 198 4.84 -10.14 24.00
N VAL A 199 6.14 -9.86 23.97
CA VAL A 199 6.94 -9.57 25.17
C VAL A 199 6.88 -8.09 25.56
N PHE A 200 6.99 -7.19 24.58
CA PHE A 200 7.25 -5.77 24.85
C PHE A 200 6.06 -4.84 24.59
N MET A 201 5.13 -5.21 23.69
CA MET A 201 3.94 -4.40 23.42
C MET A 201 2.86 -4.68 24.48
N ARG A 202 2.30 -3.64 25.07
CA ARG A 202 1.19 -3.69 26.02
C ARG A 202 0.15 -2.69 25.60
N ASP A 203 -1.14 -3.00 25.79
CA ASP A 203 -2.24 -2.07 25.52
C ASP A 203 -2.30 -1.02 26.63
N ILE A 204 -1.51 0.05 26.49
CA ILE A 204 -1.41 1.18 27.39
C ILE A 204 -2.42 2.24 26.94
N GLY A 205 -3.24 2.73 27.88
CA GLY A 205 -4.25 3.74 27.58
C GLY A 205 -5.45 3.25 26.76
N PHE A 206 -5.45 1.99 26.34
CA PHE A 206 -6.53 1.40 25.57
C PHE A 206 -7.82 1.27 26.38
N GLN A 207 -8.92 1.77 25.84
CA GLN A 207 -10.26 1.62 26.41
C GLN A 207 -11.09 0.70 25.51
N PRO A 208 -11.35 -0.55 25.94
CA PRO A 208 -12.08 -1.51 25.12
C PRO A 208 -13.53 -1.04 24.88
N ARG A 209 -13.96 -1.13 23.63
CA ARG A 209 -15.37 -0.92 23.27
C ARG A 209 -16.10 -2.26 23.32
N PRO A 210 -17.36 -2.32 23.81
CA PRO A 210 -18.09 -3.58 23.89
C PRO A 210 -18.30 -4.17 22.48
N LEU A 211 -18.00 -5.46 22.34
CA LEU A 211 -18.17 -6.21 21.09
C LEU A 211 -19.67 -6.37 20.80
N ARG A 212 -20.13 -5.76 19.71
CA ARG A 212 -21.49 -5.96 19.20
C ARG A 212 -21.40 -6.33 17.72
N VAL A 213 -21.84 -7.52 17.37
CA VAL A 213 -21.84 -8.01 15.98
C VAL A 213 -22.62 -7.07 15.05
N SER A 214 -23.67 -6.41 15.55
CA SER A 214 -24.42 -5.39 14.82
C SER A 214 -23.55 -4.20 14.36
N ARG A 215 -22.45 -3.91 15.05
CA ARG A 215 -21.54 -2.80 14.68
C ARG A 215 -20.87 -2.99 13.33
N PHE A 216 -20.60 -4.21 12.90
CA PHE A 216 -20.04 -4.45 11.57
C PHE A 216 -20.92 -3.86 10.47
N GLY A 217 -22.22 -4.16 10.52
CA GLY A 217 -23.17 -3.60 9.57
C GLY A 217 -23.38 -2.09 9.73
N GLU A 218 -23.40 -1.61 10.99
CA GLU A 218 -23.57 -0.18 11.29
C GLU A 218 -22.35 0.66 10.83
N GLU A 219 -21.12 0.20 11.11
CA GLU A 219 -19.90 0.89 10.68
C GLU A 219 -19.76 0.89 9.15
N SER A 220 -19.95 -0.27 8.50
CA SER A 220 -20.00 -0.34 7.05
C SER A 220 -21.04 0.61 6.47
N ARG A 221 -22.27 0.61 7.02
CA ARG A 221 -23.33 1.51 6.57
C ARG A 221 -22.99 2.99 6.79
N LYS A 222 -22.35 3.35 7.90
CA LYS A 222 -21.88 4.72 8.15
C LYS A 222 -20.83 5.14 7.14
N ILE A 223 -19.81 4.30 6.87
CA ILE A 223 -18.78 4.56 5.87
C ILE A 223 -19.42 4.77 4.51
N PHE A 224 -20.30 3.86 4.07
CA PHE A 224 -20.99 3.98 2.79
C PHE A 224 -21.92 5.21 2.73
N SER A 225 -22.72 5.47 3.76
CA SER A 225 -23.64 6.61 3.77
C SER A 225 -22.90 7.94 3.78
N ALA A 226 -21.84 8.08 4.56
CA ALA A 226 -21.01 9.28 4.59
C ALA A 226 -20.18 9.41 3.31
N GLY A 227 -19.66 8.31 2.77
CA GLY A 227 -18.99 8.27 1.47
C GLY A 227 -19.91 8.74 0.33
N ILE A 228 -21.18 8.33 0.35
CA ILE A 228 -22.18 8.81 -0.61
C ILE A 228 -22.49 10.29 -0.38
N THR A 229 -22.71 10.71 0.86
CA THR A 229 -23.14 12.08 1.15
C THR A 229 -22.02 13.08 0.94
N HIS A 230 -20.83 12.82 1.47
CA HIS A 230 -19.69 13.75 1.44
C HIS A 230 -18.66 13.44 0.35
N GLY A 231 -18.66 12.24 -0.21
CA GLY A 231 -17.80 11.83 -1.31
C GLY A 231 -18.52 11.95 -2.66
N TRP A 232 -19.49 11.06 -2.91
CA TRP A 232 -20.16 10.96 -4.21
C TRP A 232 -20.94 12.20 -4.64
N ARG A 233 -21.63 12.88 -3.69
CA ARG A 233 -22.40 14.09 -3.97
C ARG A 233 -21.54 15.36 -4.02
N HIS A 234 -20.30 15.30 -3.51
CA HIS A 234 -19.42 16.45 -3.51
C HIS A 234 -18.80 16.68 -4.89
N PRO A 235 -18.92 17.89 -5.49
CA PRO A 235 -18.51 18.14 -6.86
C PRO A 235 -17.01 17.98 -7.10
N VAL A 236 -16.16 18.24 -6.08
CA VAL A 236 -14.70 18.07 -6.16
C VAL A 236 -14.31 16.63 -5.84
N ILE A 237 -14.92 16.00 -4.83
CA ILE A 237 -14.50 14.67 -4.35
C ILE A 237 -14.93 13.58 -5.32
N ARG A 238 -16.12 13.64 -5.90
CA ARG A 238 -16.61 12.62 -6.85
C ARG A 238 -15.63 12.31 -8.00
N PRO A 239 -15.10 13.29 -8.74
CA PRO A 239 -14.10 13.01 -9.77
C PRO A 239 -12.81 12.39 -9.18
N LEU A 240 -12.42 12.77 -7.96
CA LEU A 240 -11.24 12.21 -7.30
C LEU A 240 -11.43 10.73 -6.94
N LEU A 241 -12.63 10.31 -6.52
CA LEU A 241 -12.97 8.89 -6.28
C LEU A 241 -12.83 8.06 -7.57
N PHE A 242 -13.34 8.56 -8.70
CA PHE A 242 -13.16 7.87 -9.98
C PHE A 242 -11.70 7.86 -10.43
N ALA A 243 -10.95 8.92 -10.15
CA ALA A 243 -9.51 8.92 -10.40
C ALA A 243 -8.79 7.88 -9.57
N SER A 244 -9.21 7.62 -8.32
CA SER A 244 -8.66 6.54 -7.48
C SER A 244 -8.90 5.16 -8.07
N LEU A 245 -10.11 4.92 -8.60
CA LEU A 245 -10.42 3.66 -9.27
C LEU A 245 -9.50 3.45 -10.47
N VAL A 246 -9.31 4.48 -11.31
CA VAL A 246 -8.40 4.41 -12.46
C VAL A 246 -6.94 4.24 -12.02
N ASN A 247 -6.52 4.91 -10.95
CA ASN A 247 -5.17 4.76 -10.40
C ASN A 247 -4.92 3.33 -9.92
N GLY A 248 -5.86 2.76 -9.16
CA GLY A 248 -5.77 1.38 -8.66
C GLY A 248 -5.60 0.37 -9.79
N LEU A 249 -6.33 0.56 -10.90
CA LEU A 249 -6.35 -0.35 -12.04
C LEU A 249 -4.95 -0.62 -12.61
N LEU A 250 -4.07 0.36 -12.73
CA LEU A 250 -2.76 0.18 -13.34
C LEU A 250 -1.66 -0.10 -12.33
N ILE A 251 -1.65 0.57 -11.17
CA ILE A 251 -0.51 0.55 -10.24
C ILE A 251 -0.15 -0.86 -9.79
N TRP A 252 -1.12 -1.66 -9.37
CA TRP A 252 -0.86 -3.01 -8.87
C TRP A 252 -0.49 -4.00 -9.98
N TYR A 253 -1.10 -3.87 -11.16
CA TYR A 253 -0.66 -4.64 -12.33
C TYR A 253 0.79 -4.31 -12.68
N LEU A 254 1.13 -3.02 -12.76
CA LEU A 254 2.48 -2.55 -13.05
C LEU A 254 3.48 -3.08 -12.03
N PHE A 255 3.16 -3.01 -10.76
CA PHE A 255 4.02 -3.49 -9.68
C PHE A 255 4.35 -4.98 -9.83
N TYR A 256 3.34 -5.83 -10.02
CA TYR A 256 3.53 -7.28 -10.11
C TYR A 256 4.08 -7.74 -11.46
N ALA A 257 3.68 -7.13 -12.56
CA ALA A 257 4.11 -7.54 -13.88
C ALA A 257 5.51 -7.02 -14.27
N SER A 258 6.02 -5.97 -13.62
CA SER A 258 7.30 -5.34 -13.97
C SER A 258 8.50 -6.28 -13.82
N GLN A 259 8.48 -7.13 -12.81
CA GLN A 259 9.57 -8.07 -12.51
C GLN A 259 9.79 -9.09 -13.65
N PRO A 260 8.80 -9.94 -13.98
CA PRO A 260 8.97 -10.91 -15.07
C PRO A 260 9.12 -10.22 -16.43
N TYR A 261 8.48 -9.07 -16.62
CA TYR A 261 8.58 -8.33 -17.88
C TYR A 261 10.01 -7.83 -18.15
N ALA A 262 10.64 -7.24 -17.14
CA ALA A 262 12.01 -6.75 -17.27
C ALA A 262 13.03 -7.89 -17.44
N LEU A 263 12.85 -9.01 -16.73
CA LEU A 263 13.70 -10.19 -16.89
C LEU A 263 13.54 -10.84 -18.27
N GLU A 264 12.33 -10.85 -18.82
CA GLU A 264 12.04 -11.33 -20.18
C GLU A 264 12.78 -10.48 -21.22
N LEU A 265 12.71 -9.14 -21.13
CA LEU A 265 13.46 -8.24 -22.02
C LEU A 265 14.98 -8.39 -21.89
N LEU A 266 15.46 -8.63 -20.67
CA LEU A 266 16.88 -8.88 -20.43
C LEU A 266 17.34 -10.23 -21.02
N GLY A 267 16.40 -11.17 -21.29
CA GLY A 267 16.69 -12.51 -21.76
C GLY A 267 17.39 -13.41 -20.71
N ARG A 268 17.32 -13.04 -19.43
CA ARG A 268 18.01 -13.67 -18.31
C ARG A 268 17.08 -13.92 -17.13
N GLY A 269 16.05 -14.76 -17.32
CA GLY A 269 15.04 -15.05 -16.30
C GLY A 269 15.57 -15.59 -14.96
N ARG A 270 16.80 -16.12 -14.95
CA ARG A 270 17.47 -16.62 -13.73
C ARG A 270 18.13 -15.54 -12.86
N LEU A 271 18.17 -14.27 -13.29
CA LEU A 271 18.76 -13.17 -12.51
C LEU A 271 17.71 -12.59 -11.55
N VAL A 272 17.27 -13.39 -10.58
CA VAL A 272 16.20 -13.01 -9.62
C VAL A 272 16.55 -11.76 -8.83
N TRP A 273 17.84 -11.51 -8.52
CA TRP A 273 18.28 -10.30 -7.82
C TRP A 273 17.94 -9.02 -8.60
N VAL A 274 17.89 -9.09 -9.94
CA VAL A 274 17.48 -7.96 -10.79
C VAL A 274 16.02 -7.56 -10.53
N ALA A 275 15.14 -8.53 -10.29
CA ALA A 275 13.75 -8.26 -9.95
C ALA A 275 13.63 -7.49 -8.62
N GLY A 276 14.43 -7.88 -7.61
CA GLY A 276 14.56 -7.13 -6.35
C GLY A 276 15.06 -5.70 -6.56
N LEU A 277 16.08 -5.54 -7.42
CA LEU A 277 16.65 -4.22 -7.77
C LEU A 277 15.61 -3.32 -8.47
N ILE A 278 14.83 -3.85 -9.41
CA ILE A 278 13.77 -3.10 -10.12
C ILE A 278 12.71 -2.63 -9.13
N THR A 279 12.27 -3.52 -8.23
CA THR A 279 11.28 -3.18 -7.22
C THR A 279 11.81 -2.13 -6.23
N ALA A 280 13.07 -2.25 -5.81
CA ALA A 280 13.73 -1.26 -4.96
C ALA A 280 13.89 0.10 -5.67
N LEU A 281 14.26 0.10 -6.95
CA LEU A 281 14.38 1.31 -7.76
C LEU A 281 13.02 2.02 -7.91
N PHE A 282 11.96 1.26 -8.16
CA PHE A 282 10.59 1.79 -8.19
C PHE A 282 10.21 2.46 -6.87
N ALA A 283 10.49 1.83 -5.74
CA ALA A 283 10.23 2.38 -4.42
C ALA A 283 11.06 3.64 -4.13
N LEU A 284 12.38 3.60 -4.43
CA LEU A 284 13.28 4.75 -4.28
C LEU A 284 12.88 5.94 -5.15
N SER A 285 12.46 5.67 -6.38
CA SER A 285 11.98 6.74 -7.28
C SER A 285 10.71 7.40 -6.73
N GLY A 286 9.82 6.65 -6.08
CA GLY A 286 8.67 7.19 -5.35
C GLY A 286 9.09 8.11 -4.19
N VAL A 287 10.07 7.68 -3.39
CA VAL A 287 10.63 8.52 -2.31
C VAL A 287 11.27 9.79 -2.87
N ALA A 288 12.03 9.70 -3.96
CA ALA A 288 12.62 10.86 -4.63
C ALA A 288 11.55 11.82 -5.16
N GLY A 289 10.48 11.29 -5.75
CA GLY A 289 9.32 12.09 -6.19
C GLY A 289 8.65 12.84 -5.03
N ASN A 290 8.42 12.14 -3.91
CA ASN A 290 7.84 12.73 -2.71
C ASN A 290 8.71 13.87 -2.15
N ALA A 291 10.03 13.72 -2.15
CA ALA A 291 10.96 14.78 -1.71
C ALA A 291 10.90 16.05 -2.58
N LEU A 292 10.42 15.95 -3.82
CA LEU A 292 10.24 17.10 -4.72
C LEU A 292 8.94 17.88 -4.46
N VAL A 293 7.98 17.30 -3.73
CA VAL A 293 6.65 17.93 -3.50
C VAL A 293 6.79 19.32 -2.88
N GLY A 294 7.66 19.49 -1.87
CA GLY A 294 7.88 20.79 -1.25
C GLY A 294 8.33 21.87 -2.25
N ARG A 295 9.26 21.52 -3.18
CA ARG A 295 9.71 22.45 -4.22
C ARG A 295 8.61 22.75 -5.23
N ILE A 296 7.84 21.73 -5.62
CA ILE A 296 6.73 21.87 -6.56
C ILE A 296 5.63 22.77 -5.97
N SER A 297 5.29 22.61 -4.69
CA SER A 297 4.26 23.40 -4.00
C SER A 297 4.56 24.91 -4.01
N HIS A 298 5.84 25.30 -4.01
CA HIS A 298 6.26 26.70 -4.11
C HIS A 298 6.36 27.22 -5.55
N SER A 299 6.12 26.37 -6.55
CA SER A 299 6.15 26.76 -7.96
C SER A 299 4.79 27.24 -8.46
N ARG A 300 4.76 27.93 -9.62
CA ARG A 300 3.50 28.33 -10.28
C ARG A 300 2.58 27.14 -10.59
N LEU A 301 3.14 25.96 -10.82
CA LEU A 301 2.37 24.74 -11.07
C LEU A 301 1.77 24.22 -9.76
N GLY A 302 2.51 24.31 -8.65
CA GLY A 302 2.08 23.84 -7.33
C GLY A 302 0.95 24.64 -6.71
N SER A 303 0.76 25.91 -7.12
CA SER A 303 -0.39 26.72 -6.69
C SER A 303 -1.73 26.16 -7.21
N ARG A 304 -1.70 25.17 -8.12
CA ARG A 304 -2.89 24.51 -8.69
C ARG A 304 -2.76 22.99 -8.56
N PRO A 305 -3.16 22.39 -7.41
CA PRO A 305 -3.00 20.95 -7.15
C PRO A 305 -3.56 20.06 -8.28
N ALA A 306 -4.71 20.42 -8.83
CA ALA A 306 -5.30 19.69 -9.95
C ALA A 306 -4.39 19.65 -11.19
N SER A 307 -3.62 20.72 -11.46
CA SER A 307 -2.68 20.77 -12.61
C SER A 307 -1.48 19.87 -12.38
N VAL A 308 -0.96 19.78 -11.15
CA VAL A 308 0.10 18.83 -10.77
C VAL A 308 -0.38 17.40 -10.98
N LEU A 309 -1.60 17.08 -10.51
CA LEU A 309 -2.20 15.76 -10.67
C LEU A 309 -2.42 15.39 -12.15
N VAL A 310 -2.88 16.32 -12.96
CA VAL A 310 -3.02 16.11 -14.42
C VAL A 310 -1.68 15.83 -15.07
N ALA A 311 -0.65 16.64 -14.78
CA ALA A 311 0.69 16.46 -15.36
C ALA A 311 1.32 15.14 -14.93
N SER A 312 1.25 14.81 -13.63
CA SER A 312 1.76 13.54 -13.10
C SER A 312 1.04 12.34 -13.71
N THR A 313 -0.31 12.40 -13.81
CA THR A 313 -1.10 11.33 -14.44
C THR A 313 -0.76 11.14 -15.90
N ALA A 314 -0.62 12.23 -16.66
CA ALA A 314 -0.23 12.16 -18.07
C ALA A 314 1.17 11.54 -18.23
N GLY A 315 2.14 11.95 -17.40
CA GLY A 315 3.47 11.37 -17.40
C GLY A 315 3.48 9.89 -17.03
N MET A 316 2.69 9.47 -16.03
CA MET A 316 2.55 8.06 -15.64
C MET A 316 1.89 7.24 -16.76
N ALA A 317 0.85 7.77 -17.39
CA ALA A 317 0.19 7.13 -18.53
C ALA A 317 1.16 6.94 -19.71
N LEU A 318 1.92 7.98 -20.05
CA LEU A 318 2.95 7.92 -21.10
C LEU A 318 4.06 6.94 -20.75
N SER A 319 4.49 6.88 -19.48
CA SER A 319 5.45 5.88 -19.03
C SER A 319 4.91 4.46 -19.23
N ALA A 320 3.65 4.20 -18.85
CA ALA A 320 3.03 2.88 -19.01
C ALA A 320 2.87 2.49 -20.50
N VAL A 321 2.43 3.42 -21.35
CA VAL A 321 2.37 3.20 -22.82
C VAL A 321 3.78 2.94 -23.36
N GLY A 322 4.76 3.73 -22.91
CA GLY A 322 6.16 3.54 -23.29
C GLY A 322 6.72 2.16 -22.90
N LEU A 323 6.37 1.66 -21.70
CA LEU A 323 6.70 0.29 -21.30
C LEU A 323 6.14 -0.73 -22.31
N GLY A 324 4.87 -0.58 -22.68
CA GLY A 324 4.23 -1.46 -23.65
C GLY A 324 4.86 -1.38 -25.04
N VAL A 325 5.03 -0.17 -25.57
CA VAL A 325 5.64 0.06 -26.90
C VAL A 325 7.06 -0.51 -26.95
N THR A 326 7.86 -0.30 -25.89
CA THR A 326 9.22 -0.83 -25.81
C THR A 326 9.24 -2.38 -25.98
N GLY A 327 8.34 -3.10 -25.31
CA GLY A 327 8.28 -4.55 -25.44
C GLY A 327 7.71 -5.03 -26.79
N LEU A 328 6.78 -4.28 -27.37
CA LEU A 328 6.26 -4.59 -28.71
C LEU A 328 7.34 -4.42 -29.80
N LEU A 329 8.25 -3.44 -29.62
CA LEU A 329 9.35 -3.17 -30.57
C LEU A 329 10.56 -4.10 -30.33
N ALA A 330 10.68 -4.72 -29.16
CA ALA A 330 11.79 -5.59 -28.79
C ALA A 330 11.28 -7.02 -28.41
N PRO A 331 10.67 -7.77 -29.32
CA PRO A 331 10.16 -9.09 -29.00
C PRO A 331 11.32 -10.09 -28.81
N GLY A 332 11.12 -11.09 -27.95
CA GLY A 332 12.00 -12.28 -27.86
C GLY A 332 13.14 -12.19 -26.84
N GLY A 333 13.33 -11.07 -26.14
CA GLY A 333 14.33 -10.96 -25.07
C GLY A 333 15.78 -10.73 -25.54
N GLY A 334 16.68 -10.49 -24.58
CA GLY A 334 18.10 -10.20 -24.87
C GLY A 334 18.39 -8.75 -25.31
N HIS A 335 17.42 -7.87 -25.19
CA HIS A 335 17.51 -6.47 -25.64
C HIS A 335 17.90 -5.55 -24.48
N ILE A 336 19.20 -5.40 -24.21
CA ILE A 336 19.71 -4.56 -23.11
C ILE A 336 19.23 -3.11 -23.21
N ALA A 337 19.15 -2.55 -24.42
CA ALA A 337 18.65 -1.19 -24.63
C ALA A 337 17.16 -1.06 -24.23
N ALA A 338 16.31 -2.03 -24.61
CA ALA A 338 14.90 -2.05 -24.21
C ALA A 338 14.75 -2.23 -22.70
N PHE A 339 15.56 -3.08 -22.08
CA PHE A 339 15.62 -3.21 -20.62
C PHE A 339 15.97 -1.87 -19.95
N ALA A 340 17.00 -1.16 -20.42
CA ALA A 340 17.39 0.13 -19.87
C ALA A 340 16.26 1.16 -19.99
N VAL A 341 15.57 1.22 -21.15
CA VAL A 341 14.40 2.10 -21.34
C VAL A 341 13.29 1.75 -20.35
N VAL A 342 12.97 0.46 -20.16
CA VAL A 342 11.96 0.01 -19.19
C VAL A 342 12.31 0.44 -17.78
N VAL A 343 13.58 0.31 -17.37
CA VAL A 343 14.04 0.75 -16.04
C VAL A 343 13.84 2.27 -15.84
N VAL A 344 14.17 3.08 -16.86
CA VAL A 344 13.97 4.54 -16.81
C VAL A 344 12.48 4.89 -16.74
N LEU A 345 11.64 4.22 -17.52
CA LEU A 345 10.18 4.46 -17.52
C LEU A 345 9.53 4.05 -16.19
N LEU A 346 9.96 2.94 -15.59
CA LEU A 346 9.50 2.52 -14.26
C LEU A 346 9.92 3.52 -13.17
N ALA A 347 11.16 4.02 -13.23
CA ALA A 347 11.64 5.05 -12.31
C ALA A 347 10.87 6.37 -12.49
N GLY A 348 10.58 6.76 -13.73
CA GLY A 348 9.75 7.92 -14.07
C GLY A 348 8.33 7.79 -13.52
N PHE A 349 7.70 6.63 -13.73
CA PHE A 349 6.37 6.34 -13.18
C PHE A 349 6.38 6.41 -11.64
N GLY A 350 7.35 5.77 -10.99
CA GLY A 350 7.49 5.80 -9.53
C GLY A 350 7.67 7.22 -8.98
N SER A 351 8.54 8.04 -9.61
CA SER A 351 8.75 9.43 -9.20
C SER A 351 7.48 10.27 -9.33
N LEU A 352 6.76 10.15 -10.42
CA LEU A 352 5.51 10.86 -10.64
C LEU A 352 4.41 10.40 -9.68
N SER A 353 4.36 9.11 -9.37
CA SER A 353 3.46 8.56 -8.34
C SER A 353 3.78 9.13 -6.95
N GLY A 354 5.09 9.24 -6.62
CA GLY A 354 5.55 9.85 -5.37
C GLY A 354 5.20 11.33 -5.24
N ILE A 355 5.10 12.06 -6.35
CA ILE A 355 4.61 13.46 -6.40
C ILE A 355 3.08 13.48 -6.25
N ALA A 356 2.38 12.65 -7.02
CA ALA A 356 0.91 12.68 -7.10
C ALA A 356 0.23 12.30 -5.78
N GLY A 357 0.77 11.30 -5.05
CA GLY A 357 0.17 10.78 -3.82
C GLY A 357 -0.07 11.86 -2.75
N PRO A 358 0.97 12.53 -2.23
CA PRO A 358 0.82 13.58 -1.23
C PRO A 358 -0.02 14.78 -1.69
N VAL A 359 0.17 15.22 -2.95
CA VAL A 359 -0.59 16.33 -3.52
C VAL A 359 -2.08 15.98 -3.55
N ARG A 360 -2.41 14.77 -3.97
CA ARG A 360 -3.78 14.29 -4.02
C ARG A 360 -4.39 14.17 -2.62
N GLN A 361 -3.67 13.62 -1.65
CA GLN A 361 -4.13 13.47 -0.28
C GLN A 361 -4.40 14.83 0.37
N ALA A 362 -3.49 15.79 0.17
CA ALA A 362 -3.67 17.17 0.64
C ALA A 362 -4.93 17.79 0.00
N TYR A 363 -5.09 17.64 -1.32
CA TYR A 363 -6.21 18.19 -2.07
C TYR A 363 -7.56 17.62 -1.62
N ILE A 364 -7.64 16.31 -1.33
CA ILE A 364 -8.84 15.68 -0.73
C ILE A 364 -9.11 16.26 0.66
N ASN A 365 -8.09 16.32 1.52
CA ASN A 365 -8.22 16.79 2.89
C ASN A 365 -8.67 18.26 3.01
N GLU A 366 -8.34 19.09 2.03
CA GLU A 366 -8.73 20.49 1.95
C GLU A 366 -10.25 20.67 1.72
N HIS A 367 -10.89 19.69 1.04
CA HIS A 367 -12.31 19.77 0.64
C HIS A 367 -13.24 18.95 1.54
N ILE A 368 -12.72 18.36 2.63
CA ILE A 368 -13.52 17.54 3.55
C ILE A 368 -13.46 18.10 4.96
N PRO A 369 -14.61 18.27 5.64
CA PRO A 369 -14.64 18.63 7.05
C PRO A 369 -13.85 17.62 7.90
N SER A 370 -13.11 18.11 8.90
CA SER A 370 -12.23 17.27 9.74
C SER A 370 -12.94 16.08 10.37
N ALA A 371 -14.19 16.24 10.79
CA ALA A 371 -15.01 15.20 11.41
C ALA A 371 -15.34 14.01 10.47
N GLN A 372 -15.26 14.22 9.13
CA GLN A 372 -15.64 13.22 8.13
C GLN A 372 -14.45 12.71 7.31
N ARG A 373 -13.27 13.28 7.55
CA ARG A 373 -12.06 13.02 6.78
C ARG A 373 -11.70 11.54 6.72
N ALA A 374 -11.67 10.86 7.87
CA ALA A 374 -11.35 9.45 7.93
C ALA A 374 -12.32 8.61 7.09
N THR A 375 -13.62 8.88 7.17
CA THR A 375 -14.65 8.12 6.44
C THR A 375 -14.55 8.31 4.92
N VAL A 376 -14.30 9.55 4.46
CA VAL A 376 -14.17 9.81 3.01
C VAL A 376 -12.86 9.23 2.47
N LEU A 377 -11.77 9.26 3.25
CA LEU A 377 -10.50 8.62 2.86
C LEU A 377 -10.64 7.10 2.79
N SER A 378 -11.36 6.45 3.71
CA SER A 378 -11.67 5.01 3.60
C SER A 378 -12.50 4.70 2.36
N PHE A 379 -13.46 5.57 2.02
CA PHE A 379 -14.26 5.40 0.81
C PHE A 379 -13.42 5.58 -0.46
N ASP A 380 -12.46 6.49 -0.44
CA ASP A 380 -11.49 6.70 -1.51
C ASP A 380 -10.56 5.48 -1.69
N SER A 381 -10.03 4.93 -0.60
CA SER A 381 -9.24 3.69 -0.62
C SER A 381 -10.04 2.52 -1.20
N PHE A 382 -11.32 2.39 -0.82
CA PHE A 382 -12.20 1.38 -1.39
C PHE A 382 -12.31 1.47 -2.92
N PHE A 383 -12.44 2.69 -3.49
CA PHE A 383 -12.44 2.87 -4.96
C PHE A 383 -11.09 2.47 -5.58
N ALA A 384 -9.97 2.82 -4.94
CA ALA A 384 -8.64 2.43 -5.40
C ALA A 384 -8.47 0.89 -5.40
N ASP A 385 -8.94 0.22 -4.36
CA ASP A 385 -8.85 -1.24 -4.22
C ASP A 385 -9.77 -1.98 -5.22
N VAL A 386 -10.98 -1.47 -5.45
CA VAL A 386 -11.86 -1.99 -6.52
C VAL A 386 -11.17 -1.85 -7.89
N GLY A 387 -10.54 -0.69 -8.15
CA GLY A 387 -9.71 -0.49 -9.33
C GLY A 387 -8.56 -1.50 -9.41
N ALA A 388 -7.87 -1.73 -8.29
CA ALA A 388 -6.75 -2.68 -8.19
C ALA A 388 -7.18 -4.10 -8.56
N VAL A 389 -8.29 -4.59 -7.99
CA VAL A 389 -8.85 -5.91 -8.34
C VAL A 389 -9.22 -5.98 -9.82
N GLY A 390 -9.98 -4.99 -10.32
CA GLY A 390 -10.39 -4.95 -11.72
C GLY A 390 -9.21 -4.88 -12.69
N GLY A 391 -8.20 -4.09 -12.35
CA GLY A 391 -6.98 -3.95 -13.16
C GLY A 391 -6.11 -5.21 -13.19
N GLN A 392 -5.90 -5.84 -12.04
CA GLN A 392 -5.16 -7.10 -11.96
C GLN A 392 -5.85 -8.19 -12.79
N LEU A 393 -7.16 -8.33 -12.69
CA LEU A 393 -7.92 -9.32 -13.47
C LEU A 393 -7.95 -8.96 -14.96
N GLY A 394 -8.31 -7.72 -15.32
CA GLY A 394 -8.45 -7.29 -16.72
C GLY A 394 -7.11 -7.27 -17.46
N LEU A 395 -6.11 -6.56 -16.91
CA LEU A 395 -4.79 -6.48 -17.55
C LEU A 395 -4.04 -7.81 -17.46
N GLY A 396 -4.27 -8.60 -16.38
CA GLY A 396 -3.76 -9.96 -16.27
C GLY A 396 -4.30 -10.88 -17.36
N ALA A 397 -5.59 -10.79 -17.70
CA ALA A 397 -6.19 -11.53 -18.79
C ALA A 397 -5.61 -11.12 -20.16
N VAL A 398 -5.42 -9.83 -20.40
CA VAL A 398 -4.73 -9.33 -21.62
C VAL A 398 -3.29 -9.84 -21.68
N ALA A 399 -2.56 -9.82 -20.57
CA ALA A 399 -1.18 -10.31 -20.51
C ALA A 399 -1.06 -11.81 -20.77
N GLN A 400 -2.06 -12.61 -20.37
CA GLN A 400 -2.12 -14.05 -20.57
C GLN A 400 -2.51 -14.42 -22.01
N THR A 401 -3.50 -13.72 -22.59
CA THR A 401 -4.04 -14.07 -23.92
C THR A 401 -3.26 -13.42 -25.07
N ALA A 402 -2.58 -12.31 -24.79
CA ALA A 402 -1.74 -11.61 -25.75
C ALA A 402 -0.32 -11.44 -25.22
N THR A 403 0.04 -10.26 -24.71
CA THR A 403 1.38 -10.00 -24.17
C THR A 403 1.31 -9.05 -22.96
N LYS A 404 2.33 -9.12 -22.07
CA LYS A 404 2.51 -8.12 -21.00
C LYS A 404 2.67 -6.71 -21.57
N ALA A 405 3.36 -6.58 -22.71
CA ALA A 405 3.56 -5.32 -23.41
C ALA A 405 2.22 -4.67 -23.85
N LEU A 406 1.30 -5.46 -24.43
CA LEU A 406 -0.03 -4.97 -24.80
C LEU A 406 -0.84 -4.57 -23.56
N ALA A 407 -0.76 -5.34 -22.46
CA ALA A 407 -1.43 -5.00 -21.21
C ALA A 407 -0.94 -3.66 -20.63
N TYR A 408 0.37 -3.37 -20.69
CA TYR A 408 0.90 -2.05 -20.31
C TYR A 408 0.39 -0.93 -21.20
N THR A 409 0.34 -1.15 -22.52
CA THR A 409 -0.18 -0.15 -23.48
C THR A 409 -1.65 0.17 -23.18
N ILE A 410 -2.50 -0.86 -23.06
CA ILE A 410 -3.93 -0.69 -22.75
C ILE A 410 -4.11 -0.03 -21.38
N GLY A 411 -3.39 -0.52 -20.36
CA GLY A 411 -3.43 0.04 -19.01
C GLY A 411 -3.04 1.51 -18.98
N GLY A 412 -1.99 1.91 -19.69
CA GLY A 412 -1.55 3.29 -19.80
C GLY A 412 -2.59 4.19 -20.51
N ILE A 413 -3.22 3.71 -21.59
CA ILE A 413 -4.29 4.42 -22.29
C ILE A 413 -5.49 4.62 -21.35
N VAL A 414 -5.93 3.58 -20.65
CA VAL A 414 -7.04 3.67 -19.68
C VAL A 414 -6.67 4.59 -18.52
N TYR A 415 -5.43 4.52 -18.04
CA TYR A 415 -4.95 5.37 -16.95
C TYR A 415 -5.03 6.86 -17.29
N PHE A 416 -4.88 7.23 -18.56
CA PHE A 416 -5.01 8.61 -19.01
C PHE A 416 -6.40 9.19 -18.71
N ALA A 417 -7.43 8.36 -18.53
CA ALA A 417 -8.78 8.79 -18.16
C ALA A 417 -8.85 9.47 -16.78
N ALA A 418 -7.84 9.31 -15.91
CA ALA A 418 -7.78 10.05 -14.64
C ALA A 418 -7.45 11.54 -14.84
N ALA A 419 -6.76 11.92 -15.92
CA ALA A 419 -6.39 13.32 -16.18
C ALA A 419 -7.61 14.26 -16.36
N PRO A 420 -8.62 13.96 -17.17
CA PRO A 420 -9.84 14.77 -17.23
C PRO A 420 -10.60 14.79 -15.91
N LEU A 421 -10.57 13.73 -15.10
CA LEU A 421 -11.22 13.72 -13.79
C LEU A 421 -10.57 14.72 -12.83
N TYR A 422 -9.24 14.81 -12.80
CA TYR A 422 -8.54 15.85 -12.04
C TYR A 422 -8.82 17.26 -12.54
N ARG A 423 -8.96 17.46 -13.85
CA ARG A 423 -9.40 18.76 -14.42
C ARG A 423 -10.81 19.14 -13.98
N LEU A 424 -11.73 18.17 -13.93
CA LEU A 424 -13.10 18.39 -13.46
C LEU A 424 -13.11 18.77 -11.98
N ALA A 425 -12.32 18.10 -11.15
CA ALA A 425 -12.16 18.44 -9.74
C ALA A 425 -11.63 19.87 -9.57
N GLY A 426 -10.61 20.27 -10.33
CA GLY A 426 -10.05 21.62 -10.31
C GLY A 426 -11.07 22.69 -10.68
N LYS A 427 -11.83 22.49 -11.77
CA LYS A 427 -12.89 23.43 -12.18
C LYS A 427 -14.01 23.56 -11.14
N ALA A 428 -14.35 22.47 -10.44
CA ALA A 428 -15.34 22.51 -9.36
C ALA A 428 -14.83 23.27 -8.14
N SER A 429 -13.56 23.08 -7.77
CA SER A 429 -12.91 23.80 -6.69
C SER A 429 -12.84 25.33 -6.95
N ASP A 430 -12.47 25.72 -8.18
CA ASP A 430 -12.41 27.14 -8.56
C ASP A 430 -13.79 27.80 -8.45
N LYS A 431 -14.88 27.09 -8.76
CA LYS A 431 -16.26 27.60 -8.61
C LYS A 431 -16.68 27.76 -7.16
N ASP A 432 -16.31 26.82 -6.28
CA ASP A 432 -16.60 26.91 -4.84
C ASP A 432 -15.93 28.15 -4.22
N LEU A 433 -14.69 28.44 -4.61
CA LEU A 433 -13.96 29.63 -4.15
C LEU A 433 -14.59 30.94 -4.60
N THR A 434 -15.25 30.96 -5.76
CA THR A 434 -15.93 32.16 -6.27
C THR A 434 -17.30 32.41 -5.64
N LEU A 435 -17.93 31.35 -5.07
CA LEU A 435 -19.25 31.42 -4.42
C LEU A 435 -19.18 31.76 -2.92
N THR A 436 -17.99 31.69 -2.30
CA THR A 436 -17.76 32.03 -0.88
C THR A 436 -16.69 33.11 -0.71
N PRO A 437 -16.92 34.37 -1.16
CA PRO A 437 -15.90 35.41 -1.07
C PRO A 437 -15.64 35.96 0.34
N ASP A 438 -16.51 35.75 1.32
CA ASP A 438 -16.56 36.58 2.52
C ASP A 438 -16.51 35.87 3.89
N SER A 439 -15.94 34.67 4.03
CA SER A 439 -15.87 34.05 5.36
C SER A 439 -14.45 33.82 5.91
N ARG A 440 -13.45 34.52 5.36
CA ARG A 440 -12.07 34.56 5.89
C ARG A 440 -11.61 36.01 6.10
N GLY A 441 -12.34 36.73 6.95
CA GLY A 441 -11.90 37.97 7.51
C GLY A 441 -11.49 37.79 8.98
#